data_3ebfdc152a21a86015d7f3d7e7c2dd52
#
_entry.id   3ebfdc152a21a86015d7f3d7e7c2dd52
#
_cell.length_a   1.000
_cell.length_b   1.000
_cell.length_c   1.000
_cell.angle_alpha   90.00
_cell.angle_beta   90.00
_cell.angle_gamma   90.00
#
_symmetry.space_group_name_H-M   'P 1'
#
loop_
_entity.id
_entity.type
_entity.pdbx_description
1 polymer ?
#
loop_
_entity_poly.entity_id
_entity_poly.type
_entity_poly.pdbx_seq_one_letter_code
_entity_poly.pdbx_strand_id
1 'polypeptide(L)'
;MIKLTKMPKPQVLDQNAEIWTDQVLAAIEAGEDATSYQKSRYNRAEIKEVLVAETAGKCAYCESKVLHIDFGDIEHIIPKSQRPELWFEWNNLTLACGVCNNKKRAYFDEGLPLLDPYLDEPEDCLLFFGPLARACPGDQNAQMTERTLELNRPKLIERRTEKLDQLLALANLLNQADEPLRGLLEEDFLRETGSEREYASMARTIAGHLGLVRHP
;
A
#
# COMPACT_ATOMS: atom_id res chain seq x y z
N MET A 1 -4.76 -2.97 -3.84
CA MET A 1 -3.86 -3.17 -2.67
C MET A 1 -3.37 -4.59 -2.70
N ILE A 2 -2.08 -4.82 -2.49
CA ILE A 2 -1.48 -6.16 -2.44
C ILE A 2 -1.00 -6.46 -1.02
N LYS A 3 -0.85 -7.75 -0.71
CA LYS A 3 -0.14 -8.18 0.49
C LYS A 3 1.30 -7.69 0.46
N LEU A 4 1.75 -7.13 1.58
CA LEU A 4 3.12 -6.71 1.81
C LEU A 4 3.78 -7.58 2.88
N THR A 5 5.09 -7.69 2.82
CA THR A 5 5.89 -8.37 3.84
C THR A 5 6.83 -7.37 4.48
N LYS A 6 6.81 -7.30 5.82
CA LYS A 6 7.69 -6.43 6.57
C LYS A 6 9.15 -6.81 6.35
N MET A 7 9.96 -5.84 6.00
CA MET A 7 11.42 -5.99 5.97
C MET A 7 12.01 -5.90 7.39
N PRO A 8 13.28 -6.31 7.59
CA PRO A 8 13.94 -6.16 8.88
C PRO A 8 13.87 -4.72 9.39
N LYS A 9 13.59 -4.57 10.69
CA LYS A 9 13.51 -3.28 11.37
C LYS A 9 14.81 -2.48 11.20
N PRO A 10 14.73 -1.22 10.77
CA PRO A 10 15.92 -0.37 10.65
C PRO A 10 16.66 -0.23 11.97
N GLN A 11 18.00 -0.26 11.96
CA GLN A 11 18.83 -0.18 13.17
C GLN A 11 18.51 1.04 14.03
N VAL A 12 18.17 2.17 13.42
CA VAL A 12 17.82 3.39 14.14
C VAL A 12 16.57 3.22 15.01
N LEU A 13 15.58 2.45 14.55
CA LEU A 13 14.39 2.11 15.36
C LEU A 13 14.71 1.02 16.38
N ASP A 14 15.51 0.04 15.99
CA ASP A 14 15.92 -1.02 16.92
C ASP A 14 16.63 -0.48 18.17
N GLN A 15 17.45 0.54 17.97
CA GLN A 15 18.22 1.16 19.07
C GLN A 15 17.43 2.21 19.87
N ASN A 16 16.39 2.82 19.32
CA ASN A 16 15.82 4.03 19.90
C ASN A 16 14.30 4.01 20.09
N ALA A 17 13.56 3.11 19.45
CA ALA A 17 12.11 3.17 19.43
C ALA A 17 11.50 3.18 20.84
N GLU A 18 11.98 2.32 21.74
CA GLU A 18 11.52 2.23 23.13
C GLU A 18 11.74 3.56 23.85
N ILE A 19 12.98 4.08 23.84
CA ILE A 19 13.34 5.34 24.49
C ILE A 19 12.51 6.52 23.94
N TRP A 20 12.30 6.55 22.63
CA TRP A 20 11.50 7.61 22.00
C TRP A 20 10.02 7.51 22.35
N THR A 21 9.49 6.29 22.45
CA THR A 21 8.13 6.03 22.90
C THR A 21 7.92 6.50 24.33
N ASP A 22 8.80 6.10 25.25
CA ASP A 22 8.73 6.49 26.66
C ASP A 22 8.75 8.02 26.83
N GLN A 23 9.59 8.73 26.06
CA GLN A 23 9.64 10.18 26.11
C GLN A 23 8.36 10.86 25.63
N VAL A 24 7.70 10.29 24.62
CA VAL A 24 6.41 10.81 24.13
C VAL A 24 5.31 10.51 25.14
N LEU A 25 5.27 9.30 25.69
CA LEU A 25 4.27 8.90 26.69
C LEU A 25 4.42 9.72 27.97
N ALA A 26 5.63 9.93 28.46
CA ALA A 26 5.90 10.77 29.64
C ALA A 26 5.42 12.22 29.45
N ALA A 27 5.60 12.80 28.26
CA ALA A 27 5.07 14.14 27.96
C ALA A 27 3.54 14.16 28.00
N ILE A 28 2.90 13.16 27.39
CA ILE A 28 1.43 13.03 27.38
C ILE A 28 0.89 12.86 28.83
N GLU A 29 1.52 12.01 29.63
CA GLU A 29 1.14 11.79 31.05
C GLU A 29 1.30 13.06 31.90
N ALA A 30 2.30 13.89 31.59
CA ALA A 30 2.50 15.20 32.25
C ALA A 30 1.47 16.25 31.77
N GLY A 31 0.60 15.94 30.83
CA GLY A 31 -0.32 16.90 30.22
C GLY A 31 0.38 17.88 29.27
N GLU A 32 1.59 17.56 28.84
CA GLU A 32 2.40 18.36 27.93
C GLU A 32 2.34 17.80 26.49
N ASP A 33 2.55 18.68 25.53
CA ASP A 33 2.72 18.25 24.15
C ASP A 33 4.17 17.85 23.88
N ALA A 34 4.39 16.64 23.36
CA ALA A 34 5.73 16.26 22.93
C ALA A 34 6.25 17.28 21.90
N THR A 35 7.53 17.64 21.97
CA THR A 35 8.13 18.62 21.06
C THR A 35 8.03 18.19 19.60
N SER A 36 8.06 19.14 18.67
CA SER A 36 8.06 18.84 17.23
C SER A 36 9.21 17.90 16.83
N TYR A 37 10.38 18.05 17.48
CA TYR A 37 11.51 17.15 17.27
C TYR A 37 11.20 15.72 17.73
N GLN A 38 10.63 15.54 18.92
CA GLN A 38 10.23 14.22 19.42
C GLN A 38 9.20 13.57 18.48
N LYS A 39 8.19 14.36 18.07
CA LYS A 39 7.11 13.91 17.16
C LYS A 39 7.61 13.50 15.75
N SER A 40 8.74 14.04 15.30
CA SER A 40 9.26 13.83 13.93
C SER A 40 10.39 12.81 13.83
N ARG A 41 10.82 12.20 14.94
CA ARG A 41 11.97 11.27 14.95
C ARG A 41 11.83 10.05 14.03
N TYR A 42 10.62 9.61 13.75
CA TYR A 42 10.36 8.54 12.77
C TYR A 42 10.61 8.98 11.32
N ASN A 43 10.57 10.29 11.03
CA ASN A 43 10.77 10.82 9.67
C ASN A 43 12.27 10.92 9.34
N ARG A 44 12.93 9.77 9.25
CA ARG A 44 14.36 9.65 8.94
C ARG A 44 14.55 8.93 7.61
N ALA A 45 15.64 9.28 6.93
CA ALA A 45 16.00 8.69 5.64
C ALA A 45 16.14 7.17 5.75
N GLU A 46 16.82 6.67 6.79
CA GLU A 46 17.07 5.25 7.01
C GLU A 46 15.78 4.43 7.17
N ILE A 47 14.76 5.00 7.81
CA ILE A 47 13.44 4.36 7.96
C ILE A 47 12.72 4.38 6.62
N LYS A 48 12.74 5.52 5.94
CA LYS A 48 12.06 5.72 4.67
C LYS A 48 12.63 4.84 3.56
N GLU A 49 13.93 4.68 3.48
CA GLU A 49 14.60 3.83 2.49
C GLU A 49 14.14 2.37 2.60
N VAL A 50 14.00 1.85 3.82
CA VAL A 50 13.50 0.49 4.02
C VAL A 50 12.02 0.37 3.63
N LEU A 51 11.17 1.36 3.99
CA LEU A 51 9.76 1.38 3.57
C LEU A 51 9.60 1.50 2.04
N VAL A 52 10.46 2.27 1.39
CA VAL A 52 10.52 2.38 -0.08
C VAL A 52 10.88 1.04 -0.71
N ALA A 53 11.89 0.35 -0.18
CA ALA A 53 12.28 -0.97 -0.67
C ALA A 53 11.16 -2.00 -0.46
N GLU A 54 10.54 -2.01 0.72
CA GLU A 54 9.45 -2.90 1.13
C GLU A 54 8.21 -2.77 0.22
N THR A 55 7.87 -1.56 -0.18
CA THR A 55 6.72 -1.27 -1.03
C THR A 55 7.07 -1.16 -2.53
N ALA A 56 8.33 -1.36 -2.90
CA ALA A 56 8.86 -1.09 -4.24
C ALA A 56 8.55 0.35 -4.73
N GLY A 57 8.60 1.33 -3.83
CA GLY A 57 8.32 2.75 -4.09
C GLY A 57 6.86 3.07 -4.40
N LYS A 58 5.94 2.18 -4.04
CA LYS A 58 4.49 2.36 -4.21
C LYS A 58 3.81 2.76 -2.90
N CYS A 59 2.67 3.41 -3.02
CA CYS A 59 1.76 3.58 -1.89
C CYS A 59 1.20 2.21 -1.46
N ALA A 60 1.34 1.84 -0.20
CA ALA A 60 0.84 0.59 0.36
C ALA A 60 -0.68 0.40 0.16
N TYR A 61 -1.42 1.50 0.07
CA TYR A 61 -2.88 1.48 -0.05
C TYR A 61 -3.37 1.45 -1.50
N CYS A 62 -2.92 2.37 -2.36
CA CYS A 62 -3.48 2.52 -3.70
C CYS A 62 -2.61 1.93 -4.82
N GLU A 63 -1.40 1.47 -4.50
CA GLU A 63 -0.40 0.89 -5.39
C GLU A 63 0.18 1.85 -6.46
N SER A 64 -0.15 3.15 -6.41
CA SER A 64 0.49 4.12 -7.29
C SER A 64 1.96 4.29 -6.93
N LYS A 65 2.85 4.38 -7.92
CA LYS A 65 4.24 4.78 -7.70
C LYS A 65 4.30 6.22 -7.20
N VAL A 66 4.97 6.43 -6.08
CA VAL A 66 4.99 7.72 -5.39
C VAL A 66 6.21 8.53 -5.81
N LEU A 67 7.38 7.90 -5.88
CA LEU A 67 8.68 8.57 -5.90
C LEU A 67 9.01 9.33 -7.18
N HIS A 68 8.22 9.22 -8.26
CA HIS A 68 8.49 9.99 -9.49
C HIS A 68 7.86 11.40 -9.44
N ILE A 69 6.94 11.66 -8.51
CA ILE A 69 6.23 12.95 -8.39
C ILE A 69 6.25 13.50 -6.97
N ASP A 70 6.57 12.68 -5.97
CA ASP A 70 6.52 13.01 -4.55
C ASP A 70 7.56 12.17 -3.78
N PHE A 71 7.87 12.58 -2.57
CA PHE A 71 8.75 11.81 -1.69
C PHE A 71 8.04 10.68 -0.94
N GLY A 72 6.70 10.66 -0.96
CA GLY A 72 5.86 9.80 -0.14
C GLY A 72 5.94 10.13 1.36
N ASP A 73 5.00 9.63 2.11
CA ASP A 73 4.90 9.81 3.56
C ASP A 73 5.25 8.52 4.29
N ILE A 74 5.95 8.65 5.43
CA ILE A 74 5.97 7.58 6.43
C ILE A 74 4.65 7.67 7.18
N GLU A 75 3.78 6.71 6.90
CA GLU A 75 2.42 6.65 7.42
C GLU A 75 2.33 5.68 8.59
N HIS A 76 1.50 6.03 9.57
CA HIS A 76 1.14 5.16 10.70
C HIS A 76 -0.16 4.41 10.38
N ILE A 77 -0.10 3.09 10.27
CA ILE A 77 -1.27 2.23 9.98
C ILE A 77 -2.34 2.49 11.04
N ILE A 78 -2.01 2.38 12.30
CA ILE A 78 -2.82 2.88 13.43
C ILE A 78 -2.33 4.28 13.77
N PRO A 79 -3.21 5.30 13.70
CA PRO A 79 -2.79 6.68 13.91
C PRO A 79 -2.14 6.91 15.28
N LYS A 80 -1.05 7.62 15.29
CA LYS A 80 -0.29 7.97 16.51
C LYS A 80 -1.09 8.78 17.55
N SER A 81 -2.14 9.48 17.12
CA SER A 81 -3.07 10.17 18.03
C SER A 81 -4.02 9.24 18.74
N GLN A 82 -4.25 8.03 18.23
CA GLN A 82 -5.12 7.02 18.82
C GLN A 82 -4.32 6.03 19.69
N ARG A 83 -3.13 5.67 19.24
CA ARG A 83 -2.25 4.72 19.93
C ARG A 83 -0.82 5.29 20.00
N PRO A 84 -0.55 6.22 20.95
CA PRO A 84 0.76 6.88 21.06
C PRO A 84 1.91 5.90 21.32
N GLU A 85 1.64 4.79 21.96
CA GLU A 85 2.60 3.72 22.23
C GLU A 85 3.13 3.06 20.94
N LEU A 86 2.40 3.18 19.81
CA LEU A 86 2.79 2.63 18.50
C LEU A 86 3.51 3.67 17.60
N TRP A 87 3.85 4.84 18.14
CA TRP A 87 4.42 5.94 17.36
C TRP A 87 5.72 5.58 16.63
N PHE A 88 6.57 4.78 17.26
CA PHE A 88 7.84 4.32 16.71
C PHE A 88 7.89 2.81 16.48
N GLU A 89 6.73 2.14 16.54
CA GLU A 89 6.64 0.71 16.28
C GLU A 89 6.79 0.43 14.78
N TRP A 90 7.81 -0.36 14.42
CA TRP A 90 8.13 -0.66 13.02
C TRP A 90 6.97 -1.27 12.25
N ASN A 91 6.25 -2.22 12.89
CA ASN A 91 5.10 -2.87 12.27
C ASN A 91 3.90 -1.94 12.06
N ASN A 92 3.91 -0.76 12.66
CA ASN A 92 2.89 0.28 12.50
C ASN A 92 3.25 1.32 11.43
N LEU A 93 4.42 1.23 10.79
CA LEU A 93 4.87 2.18 9.77
C LEU A 93 4.77 1.59 8.37
N THR A 94 4.39 2.41 7.39
CA THR A 94 4.36 2.05 5.98
C THR A 94 4.65 3.26 5.08
N LEU A 95 4.84 3.03 3.77
CA LEU A 95 4.93 4.11 2.78
C LEU A 95 3.54 4.37 2.19
N ALA A 96 3.07 5.60 2.29
CA ALA A 96 1.84 6.03 1.64
C ALA A 96 2.07 7.26 0.74
N CYS A 97 1.20 7.46 -0.26
CA CYS A 97 1.15 8.75 -0.96
C CYS A 97 0.38 9.77 -0.11
N GLY A 98 0.71 11.05 -0.28
CA GLY A 98 0.07 12.13 0.47
C GLY A 98 -1.46 12.15 0.33
N VAL A 99 -2.01 11.68 -0.81
CA VAL A 99 -3.46 11.60 -0.98
C VAL A 99 -4.09 10.56 -0.07
N CYS A 100 -3.56 9.31 -0.05
CA CYS A 100 -4.10 8.26 0.81
C CYS A 100 -3.90 8.58 2.29
N ASN A 101 -2.72 9.10 2.67
CA ASN A 101 -2.44 9.56 4.02
C ASN A 101 -3.43 10.66 4.46
N ASN A 102 -3.64 11.69 3.63
CA ASN A 102 -4.60 12.76 3.90
C ASN A 102 -6.07 12.30 3.95
N LYS A 103 -6.45 11.26 3.20
CA LYS A 103 -7.81 10.70 3.26
C LYS A 103 -8.02 9.86 4.51
N LYS A 104 -7.04 9.06 4.87
CA LYS A 104 -7.07 8.24 6.09
C LYS A 104 -7.10 9.09 7.35
N ARG A 105 -6.29 10.15 7.42
CA ARG A 105 -6.19 11.02 8.61
C ARG A 105 -5.96 10.19 9.90
N ALA A 106 -6.78 10.49 10.92
CA ALA A 106 -6.76 9.80 12.20
C ALA A 106 -7.86 8.74 12.32
N TYR A 107 -8.30 8.17 11.18
CA TYR A 107 -9.31 7.11 11.24
C TYR A 107 -8.75 5.89 11.96
N PHE A 108 -9.47 5.49 13.00
CA PHE A 108 -9.21 4.29 13.78
C PHE A 108 -10.51 3.83 14.44
N ASP A 109 -10.88 2.60 14.21
CA ASP A 109 -12.03 1.94 14.84
C ASP A 109 -11.68 0.46 14.98
N GLU A 110 -11.59 -0.04 16.20
CA GLU A 110 -11.25 -1.46 16.48
C GLU A 110 -12.33 -2.43 15.98
N GLY A 111 -13.59 -2.00 15.94
CA GLY A 111 -14.71 -2.80 15.44
C GLY A 111 -14.84 -2.77 13.91
N LEU A 112 -14.24 -1.78 13.25
CA LEU A 112 -14.31 -1.59 11.81
C LEU A 112 -12.97 -1.05 11.26
N PRO A 113 -11.85 -1.80 11.41
CA PRO A 113 -10.55 -1.35 10.97
C PRO A 113 -10.46 -1.26 9.45
N LEU A 114 -9.54 -0.43 8.96
CA LEU A 114 -9.13 -0.49 7.56
C LEU A 114 -8.28 -1.75 7.33
N LEU A 115 -8.28 -2.25 6.10
CA LEU A 115 -7.39 -3.34 5.71
C LEU A 115 -5.94 -2.95 5.94
N ASP A 116 -5.21 -3.81 6.64
CA ASP A 116 -3.78 -3.70 6.86
C ASP A 116 -3.05 -4.53 5.79
N PRO A 117 -2.27 -3.93 4.89
CA PRO A 117 -1.59 -4.66 3.83
C PRO A 117 -0.54 -5.66 4.33
N TYR A 118 -0.17 -5.62 5.61
CA TYR A 118 0.77 -6.57 6.21
C TYR A 118 0.10 -7.73 6.94
N LEU A 119 -1.11 -7.53 7.45
CA LEU A 119 -1.84 -8.53 8.25
C LEU A 119 -2.92 -9.23 7.44
N ASP A 120 -3.67 -8.47 6.63
CA ASP A 120 -4.77 -9.00 5.84
C ASP A 120 -4.33 -9.56 4.48
N GLU A 121 -5.27 -10.14 3.73
CA GLU A 121 -5.12 -10.53 2.33
C GLU A 121 -5.96 -9.58 1.44
N PRO A 122 -5.44 -8.39 1.11
CA PRO A 122 -6.27 -7.36 0.44
C PRO A 122 -6.81 -7.79 -0.92
N GLU A 123 -6.15 -8.73 -1.60
CA GLU A 123 -6.58 -9.23 -2.92
C GLU A 123 -7.80 -10.15 -2.82
N ASP A 124 -8.05 -10.75 -1.65
CA ASP A 124 -9.27 -11.53 -1.39
C ASP A 124 -10.43 -10.61 -0.98
N CYS A 125 -10.13 -9.41 -0.49
CA CYS A 125 -11.09 -8.44 0.06
C CYS A 125 -11.51 -7.35 -0.94
N LEU A 126 -10.64 -7.02 -1.92
CA LEU A 126 -10.83 -5.95 -2.91
C LEU A 126 -10.73 -6.51 -4.33
N LEU A 127 -11.84 -6.57 -5.02
CA LEU A 127 -11.93 -7.02 -6.42
C LEU A 127 -11.80 -5.85 -7.40
N PHE A 128 -11.28 -6.13 -8.59
CA PHE A 128 -11.18 -5.14 -9.66
C PHE A 128 -12.19 -5.41 -10.77
N PHE A 129 -13.01 -4.39 -11.07
CA PHE A 129 -13.88 -4.34 -12.25
C PHE A 129 -13.33 -3.27 -13.20
N GLY A 130 -12.43 -3.69 -14.10
CA GLY A 130 -11.61 -2.75 -14.85
C GLY A 130 -10.76 -1.88 -13.91
N PRO A 131 -10.84 -0.54 -14.00
CA PRO A 131 -10.06 0.35 -13.14
C PRO A 131 -10.68 0.57 -11.74
N LEU A 132 -11.87 0.03 -11.48
CA LEU A 132 -12.58 0.21 -10.22
C LEU A 132 -12.20 -0.87 -9.22
N ALA A 133 -11.74 -0.48 -8.04
CA ALA A 133 -11.57 -1.36 -6.89
C ALA A 133 -12.88 -1.42 -6.10
N ARG A 134 -13.37 -2.61 -5.81
CA ARG A 134 -14.62 -2.82 -5.07
C ARG A 134 -14.41 -3.80 -3.92
N ALA A 135 -14.90 -3.44 -2.77
CA ALA A 135 -14.95 -4.35 -1.64
C ALA A 135 -15.80 -5.58 -1.95
N CYS A 136 -15.36 -6.74 -1.49
CA CYS A 136 -16.14 -7.96 -1.57
C CYS A 136 -17.47 -7.78 -0.81
N PRO A 137 -18.58 -8.34 -1.34
CA PRO A 137 -19.87 -8.25 -0.67
C PRO A 137 -19.82 -8.85 0.75
N GLY A 138 -20.28 -8.08 1.73
CA GLY A 138 -20.29 -8.48 3.15
C GLY A 138 -19.01 -8.16 3.92
N ASP A 139 -17.90 -7.82 3.26
CA ASP A 139 -16.66 -7.40 3.92
C ASP A 139 -16.74 -5.91 4.30
N GLN A 140 -17.08 -5.64 5.55
CA GLN A 140 -17.24 -4.28 6.06
C GLN A 140 -15.89 -3.53 6.18
N ASN A 141 -14.80 -4.23 6.49
CA ASN A 141 -13.47 -3.64 6.60
C ASN A 141 -12.97 -3.18 5.22
N ALA A 142 -13.17 -4.02 4.20
CA ALA A 142 -12.86 -3.66 2.82
C ALA A 142 -13.71 -2.50 2.31
N GLN A 143 -15.03 -2.47 2.65
CA GLN A 143 -15.93 -1.36 2.30
C GLN A 143 -15.48 -0.05 2.96
N MET A 144 -15.10 -0.10 4.24
CA MET A 144 -14.59 1.06 4.95
C MET A 144 -13.26 1.53 4.36
N THR A 145 -12.38 0.60 3.99
CA THR A 145 -11.10 0.90 3.33
C THR A 145 -11.29 1.57 1.98
N GLU A 146 -12.14 0.99 1.10
CA GLU A 146 -12.47 1.57 -0.21
C GLU A 146 -12.96 3.01 -0.06
N ARG A 147 -13.88 3.23 0.89
CA ARG A 147 -14.54 4.51 1.12
C ARG A 147 -13.59 5.54 1.76
N THR A 148 -12.92 5.18 2.85
CA THR A 148 -12.06 6.10 3.61
C THR A 148 -10.87 6.57 2.79
N LEU A 149 -10.22 5.66 2.07
CA LEU A 149 -9.07 5.97 1.22
C LEU A 149 -9.47 6.52 -0.15
N GLU A 150 -10.78 6.62 -0.43
CA GLU A 150 -11.30 6.99 -1.75
C GLU A 150 -10.58 6.24 -2.88
N LEU A 151 -10.57 4.90 -2.79
CA LEU A 151 -9.83 4.06 -3.74
C LEU A 151 -10.37 4.15 -5.18
N ASN A 152 -11.51 4.80 -5.38
CA ASN A 152 -12.10 5.09 -6.69
C ASN A 152 -12.18 6.60 -6.98
N ARG A 153 -11.29 7.41 -6.41
CA ARG A 153 -11.20 8.83 -6.75
C ARG A 153 -10.83 9.03 -8.23
N PRO A 154 -11.34 10.09 -8.90
CA PRO A 154 -11.22 10.26 -10.36
C PRO A 154 -9.79 10.10 -10.89
N LYS A 155 -8.81 10.75 -10.26
CA LYS A 155 -7.41 10.67 -10.71
C LYS A 155 -6.78 9.28 -10.56
N LEU A 156 -7.23 8.49 -9.59
CA LEU A 156 -6.75 7.12 -9.44
C LEU A 156 -7.39 6.19 -10.48
N ILE A 157 -8.68 6.39 -10.78
CA ILE A 157 -9.36 5.67 -11.87
C ILE A 157 -8.67 5.98 -13.21
N GLU A 158 -8.39 7.25 -13.50
CA GLU A 158 -7.69 7.67 -14.72
C GLU A 158 -6.35 6.93 -14.89
N ARG A 159 -5.51 6.91 -13.85
CA ARG A 159 -4.22 6.20 -13.88
C ARG A 159 -4.36 4.69 -14.04
N ARG A 160 -5.34 4.09 -13.39
CA ARG A 160 -5.64 2.66 -13.55
C ARG A 160 -6.19 2.35 -14.94
N THR A 161 -6.94 3.26 -15.56
CA THR A 161 -7.42 3.11 -16.93
C THR A 161 -6.26 3.08 -17.92
N GLU A 162 -5.29 3.99 -17.77
CA GLU A 162 -4.07 3.97 -18.60
C GLU A 162 -3.32 2.63 -18.48
N LYS A 163 -3.22 2.09 -17.28
CA LYS A 163 -2.61 0.78 -17.05
C LYS A 163 -3.43 -0.35 -17.65
N LEU A 164 -4.76 -0.29 -17.52
CA LEU A 164 -5.69 -1.25 -18.10
C LEU A 164 -5.57 -1.30 -19.62
N ASP A 165 -5.50 -0.13 -20.27
CA ASP A 165 -5.36 -0.04 -21.73
C ASP A 165 -4.06 -0.70 -22.22
N GLN A 166 -2.96 -0.53 -21.46
CA GLN A 166 -1.69 -1.21 -21.76
C GLN A 166 -1.82 -2.74 -21.63
N LEU A 167 -2.48 -3.23 -20.58
CA LEU A 167 -2.70 -4.66 -20.36
C LEU A 167 -3.62 -5.26 -21.42
N LEU A 168 -4.69 -4.54 -21.82
CA LEU A 168 -5.60 -4.99 -22.88
C LEU A 168 -4.92 -5.01 -24.25
N ALA A 169 -4.07 -4.03 -24.55
CA ALA A 169 -3.28 -4.03 -25.79
C ALA A 169 -2.37 -5.26 -25.84
N LEU A 170 -1.69 -5.59 -24.73
CA LEU A 170 -0.84 -6.77 -24.64
C LEU A 170 -1.64 -8.07 -24.75
N ALA A 171 -2.82 -8.15 -24.12
CA ALA A 171 -3.72 -9.29 -24.21
C ALA A 171 -4.23 -9.50 -25.66
N ASN A 172 -4.52 -8.42 -26.40
CA ASN A 172 -4.92 -8.51 -27.79
C ASN A 172 -3.80 -9.06 -28.68
N LEU A 173 -2.56 -8.63 -28.46
CA LEU A 173 -1.39 -9.17 -29.18
C LEU A 173 -1.22 -10.66 -28.87
N LEU A 174 -1.32 -11.04 -27.60
CA LEU A 174 -1.21 -12.42 -27.14
C LEU A 174 -2.27 -13.33 -27.78
N ASN A 175 -3.51 -12.85 -27.94
CA ASN A 175 -4.59 -13.60 -28.58
C ASN A 175 -4.40 -13.81 -30.09
N GLN A 176 -3.56 -12.98 -30.74
CA GLN A 176 -3.30 -13.05 -32.19
C GLN A 176 -1.97 -13.74 -32.52
N ALA A 177 -1.14 -14.00 -31.51
CA ALA A 177 0.19 -14.55 -31.72
C ALA A 177 0.20 -16.08 -31.70
N ASP A 178 1.02 -16.65 -32.57
CA ASP A 178 1.42 -18.05 -32.52
C ASP A 178 2.77 -18.23 -31.80
N GLU A 179 3.10 -19.47 -31.46
CA GLU A 179 4.41 -19.77 -30.87
C GLU A 179 5.57 -19.53 -31.88
N PRO A 180 6.74 -19.03 -31.42
CA PRO A 180 7.13 -18.80 -30.01
C PRO A 180 6.75 -17.40 -29.48
N LEU A 181 6.18 -16.49 -30.28
CA LEU A 181 5.88 -15.12 -29.89
C LEU A 181 4.85 -15.08 -28.76
N ARG A 182 3.88 -16.01 -28.78
CA ARG A 182 2.86 -16.11 -27.73
C ARG A 182 3.49 -16.29 -26.35
N GLY A 183 4.44 -17.21 -26.19
CA GLY A 183 5.13 -17.44 -24.94
C GLY A 183 5.86 -16.19 -24.39
N LEU A 184 6.51 -15.42 -25.27
CA LEU A 184 7.16 -14.16 -24.90
C LEU A 184 6.17 -13.10 -24.42
N LEU A 185 5.01 -13.00 -25.09
CA LEU A 185 3.96 -12.05 -24.71
C LEU A 185 3.27 -12.46 -23.38
N GLU A 186 3.15 -13.76 -23.11
CA GLU A 186 2.68 -14.26 -21.81
C GLU A 186 3.64 -13.86 -20.69
N GLU A 187 4.94 -14.03 -20.88
CA GLU A 187 5.95 -13.61 -19.91
C GLU A 187 5.90 -12.09 -19.68
N ASP A 188 5.73 -11.29 -20.74
CA ASP A 188 5.59 -9.83 -20.64
C ASP A 188 4.34 -9.46 -19.85
N PHE A 189 3.20 -10.12 -20.09
CA PHE A 189 1.99 -9.89 -19.33
C PHE A 189 2.15 -10.26 -17.85
N LEU A 190 2.69 -11.44 -17.58
CA LEU A 190 2.91 -11.93 -16.22
C LEU A 190 3.92 -11.07 -15.44
N ARG A 191 4.86 -10.41 -16.13
CA ARG A 191 5.77 -9.45 -15.52
C ARG A 191 5.02 -8.25 -14.93
N GLU A 192 3.90 -7.84 -15.55
CA GLU A 192 3.06 -6.74 -15.04
C GLU A 192 2.24 -7.10 -13.79
N THR A 193 2.15 -8.39 -13.43
CA THR A 193 1.53 -8.87 -12.19
C THR A 193 2.50 -8.87 -10.99
N GLY A 194 3.77 -8.53 -11.19
CA GLY A 194 4.80 -8.48 -10.16
C GLY A 194 4.47 -7.48 -9.05
N SER A 195 4.82 -7.82 -7.81
CA SER A 195 4.54 -6.97 -6.65
C SER A 195 5.20 -5.59 -6.73
N GLU A 196 6.26 -5.43 -7.52
CA GLU A 196 6.95 -4.17 -7.78
C GLU A 196 6.24 -3.28 -8.81
N ARG A 197 5.22 -3.81 -9.52
CA ARG A 197 4.50 -3.06 -10.57
C ARG A 197 3.35 -2.26 -9.98
N GLU A 198 3.07 -1.09 -10.61
CA GLU A 198 1.87 -0.32 -10.27
C GLU A 198 0.61 -1.13 -10.54
N TYR A 199 -0.34 -1.06 -9.60
CA TYR A 199 -1.64 -1.71 -9.72
C TYR A 199 -1.55 -3.22 -9.99
N ALA A 200 -0.58 -3.88 -9.35
CA ALA A 200 -0.34 -5.31 -9.49
C ALA A 200 -1.59 -6.16 -9.17
N SER A 201 -2.37 -5.77 -8.13
CA SER A 201 -3.62 -6.46 -7.79
C SER A 201 -4.65 -6.42 -8.94
N MET A 202 -4.78 -5.27 -9.64
CA MET A 202 -5.62 -5.16 -10.83
C MET A 202 -5.08 -6.03 -11.98
N ALA A 203 -3.77 -6.00 -12.22
CA ALA A 203 -3.15 -6.80 -13.27
C ALA A 203 -3.32 -8.31 -13.02
N ARG A 204 -3.22 -8.76 -11.77
CA ARG A 204 -3.47 -10.16 -11.37
C ARG A 204 -4.91 -10.57 -11.59
N THR A 205 -5.87 -9.70 -11.26
CA THR A 205 -7.29 -9.95 -11.55
C THR A 205 -7.52 -10.18 -13.05
N ILE A 206 -6.92 -9.33 -13.90
CA ILE A 206 -7.03 -9.45 -15.37
C ILE A 206 -6.34 -10.72 -15.88
N ALA A 207 -5.14 -11.01 -15.39
CA ALA A 207 -4.40 -12.24 -15.73
C ALA A 207 -5.22 -13.49 -15.41
N GLY A 208 -5.89 -13.52 -14.25
CA GLY A 208 -6.78 -14.60 -13.86
C GLY A 208 -7.94 -14.78 -14.83
N HIS A 209 -8.57 -13.70 -15.29
CA HIS A 209 -9.65 -13.76 -16.28
C HIS A 209 -9.17 -14.25 -17.66
N LEU A 210 -7.91 -14.03 -17.99
CA LEU A 210 -7.30 -14.51 -19.24
C LEU A 210 -6.74 -15.94 -19.13
N GLY A 211 -6.83 -16.56 -17.96
CA GLY A 211 -6.25 -17.87 -17.70
C GLY A 211 -4.72 -17.87 -17.62
N LEU A 212 -4.11 -16.68 -17.48
CA LEU A 212 -2.67 -16.52 -17.32
C LEU A 212 -2.31 -16.67 -15.84
N VAL A 213 -1.69 -17.78 -15.48
CA VAL A 213 -1.25 -18.05 -14.10
C VAL A 213 0.27 -18.22 -14.12
N ARG A 214 0.99 -17.57 -13.19
CA ARG A 214 2.39 -17.94 -12.97
C ARG A 214 2.42 -19.40 -12.52
N HIS A 215 3.04 -20.25 -13.29
CA HIS A 215 3.45 -21.55 -12.78
C HIS A 215 4.53 -21.32 -11.72
N PRO A 216 4.44 -21.97 -10.55
CA PRO A 216 5.39 -21.82 -9.46
C PRO A 216 6.82 -22.25 -9.86
#